data_7882f62d2b2005a969ab95926df80b6b
#
_entry.id   7882f62d2b2005a969ab95926df80b6b
#
_cell.length_a   1.000
_cell.length_b   1.000
_cell.length_c   1.000
_cell.angle_alpha   90.00
_cell.angle_beta   90.00
_cell.angle_gamma   90.00
#
_symmetry.space_group_name_H-M   'P 1'
#
loop_
_entity.id
_entity.type
_entity.pdbx_description
1 polymer ?
#
loop_
_entity_poly.entity_id
_entity_poly.type
_entity_poly.pdbx_seq_one_letter_code
_entity_poly.pdbx_strand_id
1 'polypeptide(L)'
;MKDNSPKEITRRDFLKNTARLCFQVGLSSILLYSCKPDASRSETPTPVEETGTATPAEKPSIDNTATATAVKEPDTGSDFEPAYLELHKTGELKERAEELWSIMEKCQLCPRRCGVNRLEGMRGFCGAPGATLVISAFHPHFGEERPLVGNGGSGTIFLTHCNLRCVFCQNWQISQLGRGVESDIDELAEMMLWLQRNGCHNINLVTPTHYSAPILKALDIAAGTGLRLPIVYNTSGWERLEIVKLFDGIVDIYLPDFKYWDSDMSAKYSSGAESYPEIAKEAILEMHRQVGVAKPAKDGIMQRGLMIRHLVMPNDTSGSEQIMEWIAENLPKDTYVNIMAQYNPVHKAYDYPEISRRITREEYGTVVNRAQELGLTNLDIQGYSWLQG
;
A
#
# COMPACT_ATOMS: atom_id res chain seq x y z
N MET A 1 46.31 11.28 29.77
CA MET A 1 45.71 11.10 28.45
C MET A 1 44.52 10.19 28.62
N LYS A 2 43.29 10.70 28.58
CA LYS A 2 42.08 9.88 28.66
C LYS A 2 41.72 9.49 27.22
N ASP A 3 41.65 8.18 26.99
CA ASP A 3 41.22 7.58 25.73
C ASP A 3 39.73 7.86 25.53
N ASN A 4 39.42 8.57 24.44
CA ASN A 4 38.07 9.00 24.05
C ASN A 4 37.67 8.28 22.75
N SER A 5 37.77 6.94 22.75
CA SER A 5 37.17 6.15 21.67
C SER A 5 35.65 6.07 21.85
N PRO A 6 34.82 6.28 20.81
CA PRO A 6 33.37 6.14 20.93
C PRO A 6 33.00 4.69 21.22
N LYS A 7 32.22 4.48 22.29
CA LYS A 7 31.67 3.15 22.62
C LYS A 7 30.71 2.75 21.50
N GLU A 8 30.95 1.61 20.89
CA GLU A 8 29.98 0.95 20.01
C GLU A 8 28.69 0.71 20.79
N ILE A 9 27.61 1.29 20.30
CA ILE A 9 26.26 1.07 20.84
C ILE A 9 25.81 -0.32 20.38
N THR A 10 25.56 -1.23 21.33
CA THR A 10 25.12 -2.58 21.00
C THR A 10 23.68 -2.54 20.45
N ARG A 11 23.31 -3.48 19.55
CA ARG A 11 21.97 -3.67 18.99
C ARG A 11 20.88 -3.63 20.08
N ARG A 12 21.20 -4.07 21.28
CA ARG A 12 20.29 -4.11 22.45
C ARG A 12 20.05 -2.73 23.07
N ASP A 13 21.04 -1.83 23.05
CA ASP A 13 20.92 -0.48 23.61
C ASP A 13 20.21 0.45 22.64
N PHE A 14 20.34 0.22 21.35
CA PHE A 14 19.61 0.91 20.30
C PHE A 14 18.09 0.62 20.39
N LEU A 15 17.70 -0.64 20.57
CA LEU A 15 16.29 -1.05 20.66
C LEU A 15 15.58 -0.51 21.90
N LYS A 16 16.27 -0.28 23.01
CA LYS A 16 15.68 0.25 24.25
C LYS A 16 15.34 1.74 24.22
N ASN A 17 16.09 2.52 23.45
CA ASN A 17 15.90 3.99 23.43
C ASN A 17 14.74 4.45 22.53
N THR A 18 14.33 3.66 21.55
CA THR A 18 13.28 4.01 20.58
C THR A 18 11.86 3.73 21.10
N ALA A 19 11.67 2.78 22.02
CA ALA A 19 10.35 2.46 22.60
C ALA A 19 9.75 3.62 23.43
N ARG A 20 10.56 4.54 23.93
CA ARG A 20 10.08 5.70 24.73
C ARG A 20 9.48 6.83 23.88
N LEU A 21 9.79 6.92 22.60
CA LEU A 21 9.32 8.02 21.73
C LEU A 21 7.92 7.76 21.15
N CYS A 22 7.56 6.51 20.91
CA CYS A 22 6.25 6.16 20.32
C CYS A 22 5.06 6.46 21.24
N PHE A 23 5.26 6.52 22.57
CA PHE A 23 4.18 6.80 23.53
C PHE A 23 3.82 8.29 23.63
N GLN A 24 4.66 9.21 23.18
CA GLN A 24 4.41 10.66 23.27
C GLN A 24 3.68 11.24 22.04
N VAL A 25 3.66 10.56 20.91
CA VAL A 25 3.03 11.06 19.67
C VAL A 25 1.57 10.61 19.52
N GLY A 26 1.14 9.58 20.24
CA GLY A 26 -0.22 9.01 20.16
C GLY A 26 -1.33 9.77 20.90
N LEU A 27 -1.03 10.80 21.69
CA LEU A 27 -2.00 11.44 22.59
C LEU A 27 -2.41 12.88 22.22
N SER A 28 -1.97 13.42 21.10
CA SER A 28 -2.22 14.83 20.73
C SER A 28 -3.25 15.08 19.64
N SER A 29 -4.01 14.09 19.19
CA SER A 29 -4.97 14.25 18.09
C SER A 29 -6.45 14.10 18.47
N ILE A 30 -6.79 14.19 19.76
CA ILE A 30 -8.19 14.26 20.19
C ILE A 30 -8.34 15.52 21.04
N LEU A 31 -8.66 16.65 20.42
CA LEU A 31 -9.46 17.72 21.02
C LEU A 31 -9.74 18.84 19.99
N LEU A 32 -11.05 19.11 19.83
CA LEU A 32 -11.66 20.38 19.44
C LEU A 32 -11.81 20.71 17.94
N TYR A 33 -13.00 20.42 17.42
CA TYR A 33 -13.67 21.34 16.52
C TYR A 33 -15.09 21.59 17.00
N SER A 34 -15.23 22.68 17.72
CA SER A 34 -16.49 23.41 17.90
C SER A 34 -16.16 24.89 17.84
N CYS A 35 -16.46 25.56 16.73
CA CYS A 35 -16.63 27.01 16.66
C CYS A 35 -17.51 27.42 15.50
N LYS A 36 -18.50 28.23 15.82
CA LYS A 36 -19.44 28.92 14.91
C LYS A 36 -18.74 29.99 14.07
N PRO A 37 -19.34 30.40 12.94
CA PRO A 37 -18.75 31.37 12.03
C PRO A 37 -18.96 32.81 12.52
N ASP A 38 -17.95 33.65 12.35
CA ASP A 38 -18.12 35.09 12.34
C ASP A 38 -17.45 35.67 11.09
N ALA A 39 -18.13 36.63 10.50
CA ALA A 39 -17.84 37.21 9.20
C ALA A 39 -16.91 38.43 9.33
N SER A 40 -16.16 38.67 8.25
CA SER A 40 -15.37 39.87 7.93
C SER A 40 -13.93 39.91 8.38
N ARG A 41 -13.02 39.64 7.42
CA ARG A 41 -11.88 40.50 7.07
C ARG A 41 -11.08 39.92 5.90
N SER A 42 -10.90 40.74 4.89
CA SER A 42 -9.94 40.55 3.79
C SER A 42 -8.54 40.85 4.26
N GLU A 43 -7.64 39.86 4.23
CA GLU A 43 -6.18 40.10 4.28
C GLU A 43 -5.47 39.11 3.37
N THR A 44 -4.62 39.64 2.51
CA THR A 44 -3.71 38.94 1.58
C THR A 44 -2.67 38.12 2.32
N PRO A 45 -2.36 36.89 1.93
CA PRO A 45 -1.32 36.09 2.58
C PRO A 45 0.08 36.49 2.11
N THR A 46 0.93 36.84 3.05
CA THR A 46 2.40 36.96 2.92
C THR A 46 3.05 35.56 2.81
N PRO A 47 4.17 35.42 2.07
CA PRO A 47 4.85 34.13 1.95
C PRO A 47 5.49 33.72 3.29
N VAL A 48 5.26 32.48 3.69
CA VAL A 48 5.91 31.86 4.85
C VAL A 48 7.24 31.27 4.40
N GLU A 49 8.35 31.77 4.94
CA GLU A 49 9.68 31.18 4.79
C GLU A 49 9.73 29.79 5.43
N GLU A 50 10.11 28.80 4.62
CA GLU A 50 10.41 27.43 5.08
C GLU A 50 11.78 27.40 5.79
N THR A 51 11.79 27.48 7.12
CA THR A 51 12.94 27.06 7.92
C THR A 51 12.59 25.81 8.72
N GLY A 52 12.68 24.67 8.10
CA GLY A 52 12.54 23.36 8.72
C GLY A 52 13.71 22.46 8.34
N THR A 53 14.74 22.43 9.17
CA THR A 53 15.81 21.41 9.11
C THR A 53 15.18 20.04 9.35
N ALA A 54 15.12 19.21 8.30
CA ALA A 54 14.63 17.85 8.39
C ALA A 54 15.58 17.00 9.25
N THR A 55 15.11 16.54 10.39
CA THR A 55 15.76 15.49 11.18
C THR A 55 15.75 14.17 10.39
N PRO A 56 16.85 13.38 10.40
CA PRO A 56 16.87 12.07 9.75
C PRO A 56 15.79 11.14 10.35
N ALA A 57 15.09 10.38 9.50
CA ALA A 57 14.14 9.37 9.95
C ALA A 57 14.88 8.28 10.74
N GLU A 58 14.44 8.01 11.98
CA GLU A 58 14.99 6.96 12.81
C GLU A 58 14.43 5.58 12.39
N LYS A 59 15.26 4.54 12.56
CA LYS A 59 14.89 3.14 12.24
C LYS A 59 13.72 2.69 13.12
N PRO A 60 12.62 2.12 12.58
CA PRO A 60 11.52 1.61 13.39
C PRO A 60 12.05 0.48 14.30
N SER A 61 11.77 0.57 15.61
CA SER A 61 12.26 -0.40 16.59
C SER A 61 11.31 -1.57 16.74
N ILE A 62 11.86 -2.77 16.68
CA ILE A 62 11.18 -4.00 17.06
C ILE A 62 11.54 -4.26 18.53
N ASP A 63 10.61 -4.03 19.45
CA ASP A 63 10.83 -4.35 20.87
C ASP A 63 10.50 -5.83 21.12
N ASN A 64 11.55 -6.65 21.30
CA ASN A 64 11.46 -8.08 21.59
C ASN A 64 11.31 -8.40 23.10
N THR A 65 11.00 -7.43 23.94
CA THR A 65 10.87 -7.64 25.40
C THR A 65 9.50 -8.14 25.86
N ALA A 66 8.64 -8.65 24.96
CA ALA A 66 7.54 -9.48 25.43
C ALA A 66 8.15 -10.79 25.97
N THR A 67 8.17 -10.93 27.30
CA THR A 67 8.46 -12.20 28.00
C THR A 67 7.72 -13.32 27.30
N ALA A 68 8.41 -14.44 27.05
CA ALA A 68 7.88 -15.66 26.46
C ALA A 68 6.74 -16.24 27.32
N THR A 69 5.61 -15.57 27.34
CA THR A 69 4.32 -16.18 27.60
C THR A 69 4.00 -16.98 26.36
N ALA A 70 3.74 -18.28 26.52
CA ALA A 70 3.36 -19.17 25.44
C ALA A 70 2.44 -18.43 24.47
N VAL A 71 2.92 -18.27 23.24
CA VAL A 71 2.16 -17.66 22.16
C VAL A 71 0.90 -18.50 22.06
N LYS A 72 -0.24 -17.94 22.53
CA LYS A 72 -1.54 -18.50 22.22
C LYS A 72 -1.59 -18.40 20.70
N GLU A 73 -1.60 -19.55 20.03
CA GLU A 73 -1.86 -19.58 18.59
C GLU A 73 -3.07 -18.67 18.36
N PRO A 74 -3.03 -17.76 17.38
CA PRO A 74 -4.19 -16.95 17.07
C PRO A 74 -5.34 -17.95 16.85
N ASP A 75 -6.39 -17.84 17.66
CA ASP A 75 -7.61 -18.61 17.50
C ASP A 75 -8.28 -18.11 16.20
N THR A 76 -7.67 -18.52 15.08
CA THR A 76 -8.28 -18.37 13.77
C THR A 76 -9.37 -19.41 13.71
N GLY A 77 -10.52 -19.17 14.33
CA GLY A 77 -11.70 -20.06 14.26
C GLY A 77 -12.19 -20.31 12.83
N SER A 78 -11.30 -20.28 11.88
CA SER A 78 -11.47 -20.52 10.46
C SER A 78 -10.46 -21.55 9.98
N ASP A 79 -10.91 -22.49 9.16
CA ASP A 79 -10.08 -23.46 8.43
C ASP A 79 -9.21 -22.79 7.33
N PHE A 80 -8.94 -21.46 7.42
CA PHE A 80 -8.18 -20.70 6.43
C PHE A 80 -6.67 -20.94 6.62
N GLU A 81 -6.04 -21.42 5.56
CA GLU A 81 -4.58 -21.52 5.44
C GLU A 81 -4.10 -20.54 4.34
N PRO A 82 -3.14 -19.64 4.64
CA PRO A 82 -2.56 -18.75 3.63
C PRO A 82 -1.94 -19.52 2.47
N ALA A 83 -2.16 -19.04 1.25
CA ALA A 83 -1.79 -19.76 0.03
C ALA A 83 -0.28 -20.03 -0.08
N TYR A 84 0.56 -19.09 0.36
CA TYR A 84 2.02 -19.22 0.28
C TYR A 84 2.62 -20.36 1.11
N LEU A 85 1.89 -20.91 2.07
CA LEU A 85 2.41 -21.98 2.95
C LEU A 85 2.67 -23.29 2.20
N GLU A 86 1.82 -23.62 1.22
CA GLU A 86 2.05 -24.81 0.41
C GLU A 86 3.28 -24.63 -0.48
N LEU A 87 3.45 -23.48 -1.10
CA LEU A 87 4.63 -23.17 -1.91
C LEU A 87 5.92 -23.11 -1.07
N HIS A 88 5.82 -22.66 0.18
CA HIS A 88 6.95 -22.72 1.13
C HIS A 88 7.35 -24.17 1.42
N LYS A 89 6.39 -25.04 1.75
CA LYS A 89 6.65 -26.47 2.06
C LYS A 89 7.30 -27.23 0.89
N THR A 90 6.90 -26.92 -0.34
CA THR A 90 7.44 -27.55 -1.56
C THR A 90 8.78 -26.93 -2.00
N GLY A 91 9.13 -25.75 -1.49
CA GLY A 91 10.31 -24.98 -1.91
C GLY A 91 10.05 -24.06 -3.12
N GLU A 92 8.87 -24.12 -3.72
CA GLU A 92 8.52 -23.31 -4.90
C GLU A 92 8.49 -21.81 -4.60
N LEU A 93 8.11 -21.40 -3.38
CA LEU A 93 8.16 -19.99 -2.96
C LEU A 93 9.57 -19.42 -3.08
N LYS A 94 10.57 -20.19 -2.64
CA LYS A 94 11.98 -19.81 -2.75
C LYS A 94 12.45 -19.74 -4.20
N GLU A 95 12.05 -20.70 -5.04
CA GLU A 95 12.41 -20.71 -6.47
C GLU A 95 11.87 -19.46 -7.17
N ARG A 96 10.60 -19.10 -6.95
CA ARG A 96 9.99 -17.87 -7.51
C ARG A 96 10.63 -16.60 -6.97
N ALA A 97 11.05 -16.59 -5.70
CA ALA A 97 11.81 -15.48 -5.11
C ALA A 97 13.17 -15.28 -5.82
N GLU A 98 13.88 -16.37 -6.15
CA GLU A 98 15.13 -16.31 -6.90
C GLU A 98 14.92 -15.90 -8.36
N GLU A 99 13.83 -16.33 -8.99
CA GLU A 99 13.46 -15.87 -10.33
C GLU A 99 13.24 -14.37 -10.36
N LEU A 100 12.43 -13.83 -9.46
CA LEU A 100 12.22 -12.37 -9.33
C LEU A 100 13.51 -11.63 -9.01
N TRP A 101 14.39 -12.24 -8.19
CA TRP A 101 15.69 -11.66 -7.86
C TRP A 101 16.58 -11.52 -9.08
N SER A 102 16.64 -12.54 -9.94
CA SER A 102 17.43 -12.52 -11.17
C SER A 102 16.95 -11.44 -12.17
N ILE A 103 15.64 -11.14 -12.20
CA ILE A 103 15.08 -10.07 -13.04
C ILE A 103 15.66 -8.69 -12.66
N MET A 104 16.18 -8.50 -11.44
CA MET A 104 16.79 -7.24 -11.03
C MET A 104 18.17 -6.98 -11.61
N GLU A 105 18.87 -7.98 -12.15
CA GLU A 105 20.14 -7.79 -12.87
C GLU A 105 19.96 -6.91 -14.12
N LYS A 106 18.79 -7.04 -14.76
CA LYS A 106 18.33 -6.17 -15.84
C LYS A 106 16.88 -5.79 -15.54
N CYS A 107 16.69 -4.90 -14.57
CA CYS A 107 15.41 -4.64 -13.93
C CYS A 107 14.22 -4.49 -14.88
N GLN A 108 13.31 -5.47 -14.79
CA GLN A 108 12.05 -5.53 -15.52
C GLN A 108 10.88 -5.93 -14.62
N LEU A 109 10.95 -5.65 -13.31
CA LEU A 109 9.90 -5.99 -12.35
C LEU A 109 8.57 -5.27 -12.60
N CYS A 110 8.58 -4.12 -13.23
CA CYS A 110 7.39 -3.33 -13.51
C CYS A 110 7.35 -2.86 -14.97
N PRO A 111 6.23 -2.26 -15.43
CA PRO A 111 6.08 -1.81 -16.83
C PRO A 111 7.12 -0.76 -17.29
N ARG A 112 7.82 -0.09 -16.37
CA ARG A 112 8.93 0.82 -16.71
C ARG A 112 10.10 0.11 -17.39
N ARG A 113 10.34 -1.17 -17.11
CA ARG A 113 11.39 -2.00 -17.73
C ARG A 113 12.72 -1.24 -17.85
N CYS A 114 13.20 -0.66 -16.74
CA CYS A 114 14.35 0.27 -16.72
C CYS A 114 15.65 -0.35 -17.24
N GLY A 115 15.82 -1.67 -17.17
CA GLY A 115 16.99 -2.40 -17.66
C GLY A 115 18.28 -2.16 -16.86
N VAL A 116 18.23 -1.44 -15.74
CA VAL A 116 19.39 -1.20 -14.86
C VAL A 116 19.69 -2.42 -13.99
N ASN A 117 20.96 -2.63 -13.63
CA ASN A 117 21.34 -3.67 -12.67
C ASN A 117 21.17 -3.14 -11.24
N ARG A 118 20.03 -3.50 -10.61
CA ARG A 118 19.72 -3.09 -9.25
C ARG A 118 20.54 -3.84 -8.21
N LEU A 119 21.04 -5.02 -8.52
CA LEU A 119 21.88 -5.82 -7.61
C LEU A 119 23.28 -5.21 -7.46
N GLU A 120 23.75 -4.43 -8.44
CA GLU A 120 24.98 -3.63 -8.38
C GLU A 120 24.74 -2.19 -7.86
N GLY A 121 23.58 -1.93 -7.24
CA GLY A 121 23.28 -0.64 -6.64
C GLY A 121 22.75 0.42 -7.61
N MET A 122 22.52 0.09 -8.88
CA MET A 122 21.90 1.03 -9.84
C MET A 122 20.43 1.22 -9.47
N ARG A 123 19.94 2.44 -9.68
CA ARG A 123 18.53 2.78 -9.41
C ARG A 123 17.81 3.07 -10.72
N GLY A 124 16.64 2.44 -10.90
CA GLY A 124 15.76 2.72 -12.02
C GLY A 124 14.86 3.93 -11.78
N PHE A 125 13.84 4.10 -12.62
CA PHE A 125 12.87 5.21 -12.54
C PHE A 125 12.22 5.37 -11.15
N CYS A 126 11.86 4.28 -10.51
CA CYS A 126 11.25 4.33 -9.17
C CYS A 126 12.16 4.91 -8.10
N GLY A 127 13.50 4.80 -8.28
CA GLY A 127 14.49 5.25 -7.30
C GLY A 127 14.80 4.24 -6.19
N ALA A 128 14.11 3.09 -6.17
CA ALA A 128 14.28 2.08 -5.14
C ALA A 128 15.65 1.37 -5.24
N PRO A 129 16.29 1.03 -4.10
CA PRO A 129 17.47 0.16 -4.08
C PRO A 129 17.12 -1.26 -4.55
N GLY A 130 18.12 -2.10 -4.77
CA GLY A 130 17.94 -3.48 -5.26
C GLY A 130 17.88 -4.52 -4.15
N ALA A 131 19.00 -4.70 -3.46
CA ALA A 131 19.17 -5.78 -2.48
C ALA A 131 18.51 -5.49 -1.12
N THR A 132 18.21 -4.22 -0.84
CA THR A 132 17.57 -3.76 0.38
C THR A 132 16.23 -3.11 0.06
N LEU A 133 15.40 -2.92 1.09
CA LEU A 133 14.14 -2.18 1.02
C LEU A 133 14.30 -0.84 1.76
N VAL A 134 13.47 0.13 1.42
CA VAL A 134 13.31 1.33 2.24
C VAL A 134 11.87 1.37 2.72
N ILE A 135 11.68 1.29 4.03
CA ILE A 135 10.38 1.19 4.68
C ILE A 135 10.12 2.47 5.45
N SER A 136 8.97 3.11 5.20
CA SER A 136 8.59 4.35 5.87
C SER A 136 8.02 4.08 7.26
N ALA A 137 7.16 3.07 7.38
CA ALA A 137 6.55 2.67 8.65
C ALA A 137 5.97 1.26 8.52
N PHE A 138 5.75 0.59 9.67
CA PHE A 138 4.92 -0.61 9.77
C PHE A 138 4.16 -0.57 11.10
N HIS A 139 2.86 -0.85 11.07
CA HIS A 139 2.02 -0.83 12.27
C HIS A 139 0.63 -1.42 11.97
N PRO A 140 -0.16 -1.82 13.00
CA PRO A 140 -1.58 -2.03 12.85
C PRO A 140 -2.25 -0.76 12.33
N HIS A 141 -2.82 -0.80 11.14
CA HIS A 141 -3.42 0.36 10.47
C HIS A 141 -4.94 0.22 10.40
N PHE A 142 -5.65 1.30 10.75
CA PHE A 142 -7.11 1.30 10.85
C PHE A 142 -7.78 2.17 9.76
N GLY A 143 -7.00 2.64 8.80
CA GLY A 143 -7.48 3.47 7.69
C GLY A 143 -7.71 2.74 6.37
N GLU A 144 -7.57 1.41 6.33
CA GLU A 144 -7.85 0.58 5.16
C GLU A 144 -9.34 0.20 5.07
N GLU A 145 -9.73 -0.58 4.08
CA GLU A 145 -11.07 -1.12 3.91
C GLU A 145 -11.52 -1.92 5.13
N ARG A 146 -12.75 -1.71 5.57
CA ARG A 146 -13.30 -2.33 6.79
C ARG A 146 -13.06 -3.84 6.90
N PRO A 147 -13.22 -4.65 5.81
CA PRO A 147 -12.95 -6.08 5.89
C PRO A 147 -11.49 -6.45 6.12
N LEU A 148 -10.54 -5.53 5.88
CA LEU A 148 -9.11 -5.75 6.16
C LEU A 148 -8.72 -5.35 7.59
N VAL A 149 -9.48 -4.45 8.19
CA VAL A 149 -9.12 -3.78 9.45
C VAL A 149 -9.60 -4.55 10.68
N GLY A 150 -10.86 -4.96 10.71
CA GLY A 150 -11.46 -5.59 11.88
C GLY A 150 -11.17 -4.84 13.18
N ASN A 151 -10.91 -5.59 14.25
CA ASN A 151 -10.55 -5.06 15.57
C ASN A 151 -9.04 -5.04 15.85
N GLY A 152 -8.24 -5.81 15.11
CA GLY A 152 -6.78 -5.89 15.24
C GLY A 152 -6.01 -4.97 14.29
N GLY A 153 -6.68 -4.39 13.31
CA GLY A 153 -6.07 -3.58 12.25
C GLY A 153 -5.50 -4.40 11.11
N SER A 154 -5.29 -3.75 9.97
CA SER A 154 -4.48 -4.27 8.87
C SER A 154 -3.00 -4.14 9.22
N GLY A 155 -2.23 -5.21 9.14
CA GLY A 155 -0.79 -5.22 9.41
C GLY A 155 -0.02 -4.56 8.25
N THR A 156 -0.05 -3.22 8.21
CA THR A 156 0.40 -2.46 7.04
C THR A 156 1.89 -2.14 7.11
N ILE A 157 2.58 -2.45 6.01
CA ILE A 157 3.99 -2.10 5.77
C ILE A 157 4.04 -1.09 4.63
N PHE A 158 4.40 0.15 4.94
CA PHE A 158 4.52 1.25 3.98
C PHE A 158 5.89 1.24 3.32
N LEU A 159 5.95 0.64 2.13
CA LEU A 159 7.15 0.64 1.30
C LEU A 159 7.32 2.00 0.61
N THR A 160 8.57 2.45 0.52
CA THR A 160 8.87 3.73 -0.14
C THR A 160 9.08 3.56 -1.64
N HIS A 161 9.20 4.70 -2.34
CA HIS A 161 9.34 4.74 -3.78
C HIS A 161 8.07 4.30 -4.53
N CYS A 162 8.00 4.56 -5.84
CA CYS A 162 6.86 4.16 -6.67
C CYS A 162 7.22 4.27 -8.16
N ASN A 163 6.73 3.32 -8.94
CA ASN A 163 6.92 3.29 -10.40
C ASN A 163 5.97 4.24 -11.16
N LEU A 164 4.85 4.69 -10.57
CA LEU A 164 3.92 5.66 -11.17
C LEU A 164 4.29 7.12 -10.91
N ARG A 165 4.61 7.47 -9.66
CA ARG A 165 4.96 8.85 -9.24
C ARG A 165 3.87 9.86 -9.63
N CYS A 166 2.60 9.55 -9.28
CA CYS A 166 1.46 10.41 -9.60
C CYS A 166 1.62 11.82 -9.03
N VAL A 167 1.20 12.84 -9.80
CA VAL A 167 1.32 14.26 -9.41
C VAL A 167 0.46 14.64 -8.21
N PHE A 168 -0.62 13.88 -7.94
CA PHE A 168 -1.55 14.06 -6.82
C PHE A 168 -1.35 13.05 -5.68
N CYS A 169 -0.18 12.40 -5.60
CA CYS A 169 0.04 11.36 -4.60
C CYS A 169 -0.01 11.94 -3.18
N GLN A 170 -0.95 11.48 -2.35
CA GLN A 170 -1.05 11.89 -0.94
C GLN A 170 0.19 11.49 -0.13
N ASN A 171 0.80 10.37 -0.51
CA ASN A 171 2.02 9.83 0.12
C ASN A 171 3.30 10.20 -0.66
N TRP A 172 3.35 11.38 -1.30
CA TRP A 172 4.47 11.76 -2.17
C TRP A 172 5.83 11.79 -1.46
N GLN A 173 5.86 12.12 -0.16
CA GLN A 173 7.10 12.09 0.61
C GLN A 173 7.68 10.68 0.71
N ILE A 174 6.81 9.67 0.82
CA ILE A 174 7.20 8.25 0.85
C ILE A 174 7.48 7.77 -0.57
N SER A 175 6.52 7.95 -1.47
CA SER A 175 6.54 7.34 -2.81
C SER A 175 7.50 8.01 -3.80
N GLN A 176 7.84 9.29 -3.63
CA GLN A 176 8.70 10.03 -4.56
C GLN A 176 10.01 10.51 -3.96
N LEU A 177 10.03 10.90 -2.68
CA LEU A 177 11.24 11.28 -1.98
C LEU A 177 11.94 10.11 -1.28
N GLY A 178 11.28 8.95 -1.19
CA GLY A 178 11.84 7.77 -0.55
C GLY A 178 12.09 7.93 0.96
N ARG A 179 11.28 8.76 1.65
CA ARG A 179 11.42 8.96 3.10
C ARG A 179 11.11 7.68 3.85
N GLY A 180 12.13 7.09 4.44
CA GLY A 180 12.05 5.84 5.18
C GLY A 180 13.43 5.40 5.65
N VAL A 181 13.49 4.20 6.19
CA VAL A 181 14.70 3.59 6.71
C VAL A 181 15.03 2.37 5.86
N GLU A 182 16.29 2.23 5.51
CA GLU A 182 16.79 1.06 4.79
C GLU A 182 16.72 -0.16 5.70
N SER A 183 16.14 -1.24 5.17
CA SER A 183 15.90 -2.49 5.88
C SER A 183 16.34 -3.66 5.00
N ASP A 184 16.84 -4.71 5.63
CA ASP A 184 17.18 -5.96 4.95
C ASP A 184 15.97 -6.92 4.88
N ILE A 185 16.19 -8.07 4.25
CA ILE A 185 15.17 -9.10 4.05
C ILE A 185 14.74 -9.73 5.38
N ASP A 186 15.70 -9.99 6.29
CA ASP A 186 15.40 -10.56 7.60
C ASP A 186 14.60 -9.60 8.47
N GLU A 187 14.92 -8.30 8.42
CA GLU A 187 14.15 -7.26 9.11
C GLU A 187 12.72 -7.18 8.60
N LEU A 188 12.49 -7.33 7.29
CA LEU A 188 11.13 -7.36 6.74
C LEU A 188 10.36 -8.60 7.21
N ALA A 189 10.99 -9.77 7.26
CA ALA A 189 10.38 -10.98 7.80
C ALA A 189 9.98 -10.80 9.28
N GLU A 190 10.86 -10.21 10.09
CA GLU A 190 10.57 -9.90 11.50
C GLU A 190 9.42 -8.89 11.66
N MET A 191 9.30 -7.88 10.76
CA MET A 191 8.16 -6.94 10.76
C MET A 191 6.84 -7.68 10.51
N MET A 192 6.79 -8.62 9.56
CA MET A 192 5.61 -9.45 9.30
C MET A 192 5.22 -10.26 10.53
N LEU A 193 6.18 -10.93 11.17
CA LEU A 193 5.94 -11.70 12.38
C LEU A 193 5.53 -10.83 13.58
N TRP A 194 6.10 -9.63 13.69
CA TRP A 194 5.71 -8.66 14.72
C TRP A 194 4.26 -8.23 14.56
N LEU A 195 3.82 -7.92 13.34
CA LEU A 195 2.43 -7.55 13.04
C LEU A 195 1.46 -8.69 13.41
N GLN A 196 1.82 -9.93 13.10
CA GLN A 196 1.05 -11.11 13.54
C GLN A 196 0.95 -11.20 15.07
N ARG A 197 2.07 -11.06 15.78
CA ARG A 197 2.09 -11.08 17.26
C ARG A 197 1.27 -9.96 17.89
N ASN A 198 1.07 -8.84 17.18
CA ASN A 198 0.26 -7.71 17.63
C ASN A 198 -1.22 -7.83 17.20
N GLY A 199 -1.65 -8.99 16.71
CA GLY A 199 -3.05 -9.29 16.46
C GLY A 199 -3.63 -8.70 15.18
N CYS A 200 -2.79 -8.28 14.23
CA CYS A 200 -3.25 -7.85 12.91
C CYS A 200 -3.94 -9.01 12.16
N HIS A 201 -4.85 -8.66 11.26
CA HIS A 201 -5.64 -9.64 10.50
C HIS A 201 -4.97 -10.08 9.19
N ASN A 202 -3.98 -9.35 8.71
CA ASN A 202 -3.27 -9.60 7.46
C ASN A 202 -1.89 -8.94 7.49
N ILE A 203 -1.07 -9.22 6.47
CA ILE A 203 0.13 -8.44 6.13
C ILE A 203 -0.17 -7.66 4.86
N ASN A 204 -0.31 -6.35 4.97
CA ASN A 204 -0.66 -5.45 3.89
C ASN A 204 0.58 -4.72 3.37
N LEU A 205 1.02 -5.10 2.17
CA LEU A 205 2.20 -4.57 1.50
C LEU A 205 1.80 -3.41 0.59
N VAL A 206 2.05 -2.16 1.02
CA VAL A 206 1.65 -0.97 0.27
C VAL A 206 2.71 -0.60 -0.77
N THR A 207 2.33 -0.59 -2.04
CA THR A 207 3.18 -0.30 -3.21
C THR A 207 4.34 -1.30 -3.37
N PRO A 208 4.07 -2.61 -3.45
CA PRO A 208 5.08 -3.67 -3.40
C PRO A 208 5.81 -3.92 -4.73
N THR A 209 5.26 -3.47 -5.86
CA THR A 209 5.68 -3.79 -7.24
C THR A 209 7.18 -3.85 -7.45
N HIS A 210 7.90 -2.80 -7.05
CA HIS A 210 9.33 -2.65 -7.29
C HIS A 210 10.21 -3.32 -6.22
N TYR A 211 9.59 -3.85 -5.17
CA TYR A 211 10.21 -4.65 -4.11
C TYR A 211 9.74 -6.12 -4.11
N SER A 212 9.08 -6.58 -5.17
CA SER A 212 8.52 -7.93 -5.28
C SER A 212 9.55 -9.03 -4.94
N ALA A 213 10.79 -8.91 -5.42
CA ALA A 213 11.82 -9.91 -5.19
C ALA A 213 12.26 -10.01 -3.70
N PRO A 214 12.70 -8.94 -3.02
CA PRO A 214 13.03 -9.02 -1.59
C PRO A 214 11.82 -9.34 -0.71
N ILE A 215 10.60 -8.96 -1.11
CA ILE A 215 9.37 -9.33 -0.39
C ILE A 215 9.17 -10.86 -0.38
N LEU A 216 9.32 -11.53 -1.52
CA LEU A 216 9.16 -12.99 -1.57
C LEU A 216 10.22 -13.71 -0.75
N LYS A 217 11.47 -13.24 -0.75
CA LYS A 217 12.52 -13.79 0.12
C LYS A 217 12.18 -13.64 1.59
N ALA A 218 11.69 -12.47 2.00
CA ALA A 218 11.27 -12.21 3.38
C ALA A 218 10.05 -13.07 3.78
N LEU A 219 9.10 -13.25 2.85
CA LEU A 219 7.92 -14.07 3.07
C LEU A 219 8.29 -15.54 3.27
N ASP A 220 9.25 -16.08 2.51
CA ASP A 220 9.73 -17.46 2.69
C ASP A 220 10.35 -17.66 4.07
N ILE A 221 11.16 -16.71 4.55
CA ILE A 221 11.73 -16.72 5.90
C ILE A 221 10.61 -16.64 6.97
N ALA A 222 9.68 -15.72 6.81
CA ALA A 222 8.57 -15.52 7.75
C ALA A 222 7.66 -16.76 7.82
N ALA A 223 7.36 -17.39 6.68
CA ALA A 223 6.58 -18.63 6.58
C ALA A 223 7.23 -19.77 7.37
N GLY A 224 8.54 -19.95 7.20
CA GLY A 224 9.34 -20.93 7.96
C GLY A 224 9.45 -20.63 9.45
N THR A 225 9.25 -19.36 9.85
CA THR A 225 9.31 -18.91 11.25
C THR A 225 7.92 -18.84 11.90
N GLY A 226 6.84 -19.19 11.17
CA GLY A 226 5.49 -19.32 11.72
C GLY A 226 4.51 -18.20 11.35
N LEU A 227 4.74 -17.46 10.30
CA LEU A 227 3.73 -16.55 9.75
C LEU A 227 2.52 -17.33 9.22
N ARG A 228 1.30 -16.90 9.59
CA ARG A 228 0.02 -17.55 9.26
C ARG A 228 -1.06 -16.54 8.84
N LEU A 229 -0.70 -15.28 8.62
CA LEU A 229 -1.63 -14.26 8.17
C LEU A 229 -1.72 -14.22 6.63
N PRO A 230 -2.90 -13.88 6.06
CA PRO A 230 -3.03 -13.66 4.62
C PRO A 230 -2.18 -12.47 4.17
N ILE A 231 -1.69 -12.55 2.94
CA ILE A 231 -0.93 -11.48 2.29
C ILE A 231 -1.86 -10.63 1.44
N VAL A 232 -1.87 -9.32 1.71
CA VAL A 232 -2.53 -8.30 0.90
C VAL A 232 -1.49 -7.61 0.01
N TYR A 233 -1.68 -7.70 -1.30
CA TYR A 233 -0.86 -7.03 -2.31
C TYR A 233 -1.57 -5.73 -2.72
N ASN A 234 -1.23 -4.63 -2.02
CA ASN A 234 -1.86 -3.31 -2.17
C ASN A 234 -1.07 -2.49 -3.21
N THR A 235 -1.55 -2.51 -4.45
CA THR A 235 -0.82 -2.04 -5.61
C THR A 235 -1.55 -0.93 -6.37
N SER A 236 -0.78 -0.16 -7.14
CA SER A 236 -1.33 0.83 -8.08
C SER A 236 -2.06 0.21 -9.28
N GLY A 237 -2.07 -1.10 -9.44
CA GLY A 237 -2.64 -1.81 -10.59
C GLY A 237 -1.73 -1.86 -11.82
N TRP A 238 -0.68 -1.06 -11.89
CA TRP A 238 0.24 -1.04 -13.04
C TRP A 238 1.34 -2.09 -12.89
N GLU A 239 0.96 -3.34 -13.11
CA GLU A 239 1.77 -4.52 -12.91
C GLU A 239 2.03 -5.26 -14.23
N ARG A 240 3.22 -5.82 -14.39
CA ARG A 240 3.46 -6.72 -15.54
C ARG A 240 2.77 -8.06 -15.30
N LEU A 241 2.04 -8.52 -16.31
CA LEU A 241 1.31 -9.79 -16.26
C LEU A 241 2.21 -10.98 -15.89
N GLU A 242 3.43 -11.04 -16.42
CA GLU A 242 4.38 -12.12 -16.11
C GLU A 242 4.82 -12.11 -14.66
N ILE A 243 4.92 -10.91 -14.05
CA ILE A 243 5.27 -10.78 -12.63
C ILE A 243 4.08 -11.15 -11.76
N VAL A 244 2.86 -10.72 -12.11
CA VAL A 244 1.63 -11.11 -11.38
C VAL A 244 1.46 -12.62 -11.38
N LYS A 245 1.77 -13.31 -12.48
CA LYS A 245 1.72 -14.78 -12.56
C LYS A 245 2.67 -15.47 -11.58
N LEU A 246 3.82 -14.90 -11.29
CA LEU A 246 4.75 -15.44 -10.27
C LEU A 246 4.21 -15.36 -8.84
N PHE A 247 3.16 -14.55 -8.61
CA PHE A 247 2.47 -14.46 -7.33
C PHE A 247 1.28 -15.41 -7.17
N ASP A 248 0.98 -16.24 -8.18
CA ASP A 248 -0.11 -17.25 -8.10
C ASP A 248 0.16 -18.24 -6.95
N GLY A 249 -0.81 -18.40 -6.05
CA GLY A 249 -0.64 -19.23 -4.85
C GLY A 249 0.21 -18.59 -3.75
N ILE A 250 0.55 -17.28 -3.85
CA ILE A 250 1.30 -16.54 -2.84
C ILE A 250 0.44 -15.47 -2.17
N VAL A 251 -0.24 -14.65 -2.99
CA VAL A 251 -1.10 -13.58 -2.53
C VAL A 251 -2.49 -14.12 -2.26
N ASP A 252 -3.05 -13.77 -1.11
CA ASP A 252 -4.41 -14.14 -0.74
C ASP A 252 -5.41 -13.04 -1.12
N ILE A 253 -5.02 -11.78 -0.99
CA ILE A 253 -5.89 -10.63 -1.27
C ILE A 253 -5.16 -9.67 -2.20
N TYR A 254 -5.69 -9.47 -3.40
CA TYR A 254 -5.24 -8.38 -4.26
C TYR A 254 -6.08 -7.14 -4.00
N LEU A 255 -5.40 -6.00 -3.81
CA LEU A 255 -6.01 -4.69 -3.60
C LEU A 255 -5.45 -3.68 -4.62
N PRO A 256 -5.76 -3.87 -5.93
CA PRO A 256 -5.30 -2.96 -6.97
C PRO A 256 -6.15 -1.69 -7.03
N ASP A 257 -5.48 -0.55 -7.29
CA ASP A 257 -6.16 0.63 -7.81
C ASP A 257 -6.42 0.48 -9.31
N PHE A 258 -7.60 0.84 -9.78
CA PHE A 258 -7.87 1.11 -11.20
C PHE A 258 -8.03 2.62 -11.36
N LYS A 259 -6.92 3.32 -11.70
CA LYS A 259 -6.82 4.79 -11.59
C LYS A 259 -7.32 5.55 -12.81
N TYR A 260 -7.09 5.02 -14.01
CA TYR A 260 -7.34 5.72 -15.27
C TYR A 260 -7.91 4.78 -16.31
N TRP A 261 -8.87 5.30 -17.06
CA TRP A 261 -9.36 4.69 -18.28
C TRP A 261 -8.57 5.12 -19.52
N ASP A 262 -8.10 6.38 -19.52
CA ASP A 262 -7.49 7.03 -20.66
C ASP A 262 -5.95 7.09 -20.55
N SER A 263 -5.28 6.79 -21.69
CA SER A 263 -3.81 6.75 -21.79
C SER A 263 -3.17 8.13 -21.65
N ASP A 264 -3.82 9.20 -22.17
CA ASP A 264 -3.27 10.56 -22.10
C ASP A 264 -3.36 11.06 -20.65
N MET A 265 -4.46 10.76 -19.95
CA MET A 265 -4.62 11.14 -18.54
C MET A 265 -3.61 10.40 -17.66
N SER A 266 -3.40 9.11 -17.89
CA SER A 266 -2.39 8.34 -17.15
C SER A 266 -0.96 8.81 -17.44
N ALA A 267 -0.64 9.15 -18.70
CA ALA A 267 0.64 9.74 -19.06
C ALA A 267 0.84 11.10 -18.38
N LYS A 268 -0.18 11.96 -18.43
CA LYS A 268 -0.15 13.31 -17.88
C LYS A 268 0.04 13.34 -16.38
N TYR A 269 -0.71 12.53 -15.63
CA TYR A 269 -0.71 12.59 -14.17
C TYR A 269 0.17 11.55 -13.48
N SER A 270 0.71 10.57 -14.23
CA SER A 270 1.55 9.49 -13.68
C SER A 270 2.85 9.29 -14.44
N SER A 271 3.52 10.42 -14.75
CA SER A 271 4.89 10.45 -15.28
C SER A 271 5.09 9.61 -16.54
N GLY A 272 4.23 9.77 -17.56
CA GLY A 272 4.34 9.06 -18.84
C GLY A 272 3.95 7.58 -18.74
N ALA A 273 2.96 7.22 -17.94
CA ALA A 273 2.44 5.86 -17.84
C ALA A 273 1.31 5.59 -18.86
N GLU A 274 1.52 5.88 -20.14
CA GLU A 274 0.54 5.74 -21.22
C GLU A 274 -0.09 4.34 -21.30
N SER A 275 0.68 3.31 -21.00
CA SER A 275 0.22 1.93 -21.02
C SER A 275 -0.59 1.51 -19.77
N TYR A 276 -0.87 2.45 -18.86
CA TYR A 276 -1.55 2.12 -17.61
C TYR A 276 -2.91 1.42 -17.82
N PRO A 277 -3.85 1.97 -18.63
CA PRO A 277 -5.18 1.39 -18.73
C PRO A 277 -5.18 -0.06 -19.19
N GLU A 278 -4.43 -0.37 -20.23
CA GLU A 278 -4.40 -1.72 -20.80
C GLU A 278 -3.68 -2.71 -19.86
N ILE A 279 -2.54 -2.32 -19.30
CA ILE A 279 -1.79 -3.17 -18.37
C ILE A 279 -2.59 -3.40 -17.08
N ALA A 280 -3.29 -2.40 -16.57
CA ALA A 280 -4.11 -2.55 -15.37
C ALA A 280 -5.28 -3.52 -15.58
N LYS A 281 -5.94 -3.47 -16.74
CA LYS A 281 -7.00 -4.41 -17.14
C LYS A 281 -6.49 -5.85 -17.15
N GLU A 282 -5.37 -6.11 -17.82
CA GLU A 282 -4.75 -7.43 -17.88
C GLU A 282 -4.34 -7.94 -16.49
N ALA A 283 -3.71 -7.08 -15.69
CA ALA A 283 -3.27 -7.43 -14.35
C ALA A 283 -4.46 -7.75 -13.41
N ILE A 284 -5.53 -6.95 -13.45
CA ILE A 284 -6.73 -7.16 -12.63
C ILE A 284 -7.43 -8.48 -13.00
N LEU A 285 -7.52 -8.81 -14.28
CA LEU A 285 -8.09 -10.09 -14.72
C LEU A 285 -7.27 -11.28 -14.22
N GLU A 286 -5.95 -11.18 -14.27
CA GLU A 286 -5.08 -12.24 -13.75
C GLU A 286 -5.17 -12.33 -12.21
N MET A 287 -5.21 -11.21 -11.51
CA MET A 287 -5.41 -11.18 -10.05
C MET A 287 -6.75 -11.84 -9.69
N HIS A 288 -7.82 -11.53 -10.43
CA HIS A 288 -9.12 -12.20 -10.24
C HIS A 288 -9.04 -13.72 -10.51
N ARG A 289 -8.35 -14.14 -11.56
CA ARG A 289 -8.14 -15.57 -11.85
C ARG A 289 -7.50 -16.31 -10.67
N GLN A 290 -6.53 -15.68 -10.00
CA GLN A 290 -5.77 -16.29 -8.90
C GLN A 290 -6.58 -16.41 -7.61
N VAL A 291 -7.32 -15.37 -7.23
CA VAL A 291 -7.94 -15.30 -5.91
C VAL A 291 -9.47 -15.29 -5.93
N GLY A 292 -10.09 -15.04 -7.08
CA GLY A 292 -11.54 -14.96 -7.24
C GLY A 292 -12.19 -13.74 -6.61
N VAL A 293 -13.50 -13.80 -6.41
CA VAL A 293 -14.28 -12.73 -5.77
C VAL A 293 -13.95 -12.66 -4.28
N ALA A 294 -13.79 -11.44 -3.79
CA ALA A 294 -13.55 -11.17 -2.37
C ALA A 294 -14.80 -11.47 -1.53
N LYS A 295 -14.66 -12.42 -0.61
CA LYS A 295 -15.74 -12.81 0.33
C LYS A 295 -15.19 -12.77 1.74
N PRO A 296 -15.79 -11.99 2.64
CA PRO A 296 -15.40 -11.99 4.04
C PRO A 296 -15.76 -13.34 4.70
N ALA A 297 -14.95 -13.75 5.66
CA ALA A 297 -15.27 -14.86 6.55
C ALA A 297 -16.45 -14.51 7.46
N LYS A 298 -16.87 -15.46 8.31
CA LYS A 298 -18.05 -15.31 9.20
C LYS A 298 -17.93 -14.13 10.18
N ASP A 299 -16.71 -13.78 10.54
CA ASP A 299 -16.39 -12.62 11.42
C ASP A 299 -16.33 -11.29 10.67
N GLY A 300 -16.54 -11.29 9.36
CA GLY A 300 -16.48 -10.11 8.50
C GLY A 300 -15.07 -9.75 8.01
N ILE A 301 -14.04 -10.51 8.39
CA ILE A 301 -12.66 -10.27 7.98
C ILE A 301 -12.36 -10.92 6.62
N MET A 302 -11.72 -10.18 5.73
CA MET A 302 -11.32 -10.68 4.42
C MET A 302 -10.10 -11.59 4.55
N GLN A 303 -10.20 -12.77 3.96
CA GLN A 303 -9.10 -13.73 3.95
C GLN A 303 -8.58 -14.01 2.56
N ARG A 304 -9.40 -13.88 1.51
CA ARG A 304 -9.03 -14.12 0.12
C ARG A 304 -9.93 -13.36 -0.84
N GLY A 305 -9.38 -12.94 -1.98
CA GLY A 305 -10.12 -12.42 -3.12
C GLY A 305 -9.61 -11.08 -3.65
N LEU A 306 -10.23 -10.63 -4.75
CA LEU A 306 -9.93 -9.36 -5.41
C LEU A 306 -10.78 -8.24 -4.82
N MET A 307 -10.13 -7.14 -4.41
CA MET A 307 -10.76 -5.91 -3.93
C MET A 307 -10.26 -4.73 -4.77
N ILE A 308 -11.05 -4.23 -5.71
CA ILE A 308 -10.65 -3.13 -6.59
C ILE A 308 -10.91 -1.80 -5.88
N ARG A 309 -9.95 -0.86 -6.00
CA ARG A 309 -10.12 0.54 -5.57
C ARG A 309 -10.17 1.46 -6.79
N HIS A 310 -11.08 2.40 -6.76
CA HIS A 310 -11.17 3.45 -7.76
C HIS A 310 -11.29 4.82 -7.10
N LEU A 311 -10.34 5.71 -7.36
CA LEU A 311 -10.36 7.09 -6.88
C LEU A 311 -11.07 7.98 -7.92
N VAL A 312 -12.23 8.49 -7.55
CA VAL A 312 -12.94 9.47 -8.38
C VAL A 312 -12.16 10.79 -8.40
N MET A 313 -11.89 11.31 -9.58
CA MET A 313 -11.11 12.54 -9.77
C MET A 313 -11.97 13.64 -10.40
N PRO A 314 -11.65 14.93 -10.16
CA PRO A 314 -12.40 16.04 -10.74
C PRO A 314 -12.47 15.99 -12.26
N ASN A 315 -13.60 16.47 -12.82
CA ASN A 315 -13.83 16.57 -14.26
C ASN A 315 -13.72 15.23 -15.01
N ASP A 316 -14.02 14.12 -14.31
CA ASP A 316 -13.91 12.76 -14.81
C ASP A 316 -12.54 12.42 -15.42
N THR A 317 -11.46 13.02 -14.92
CA THR A 317 -10.10 12.80 -15.44
C THR A 317 -9.57 11.37 -15.20
N SER A 318 -10.27 10.59 -14.40
CA SER A 318 -10.04 9.14 -14.23
C SER A 318 -10.81 8.27 -15.23
N GLY A 319 -11.87 8.77 -15.87
CA GLY A 319 -12.78 7.98 -16.71
C GLY A 319 -13.57 6.96 -15.89
N SER A 320 -14.18 7.45 -14.80
CA SER A 320 -14.79 6.60 -13.77
C SER A 320 -15.93 5.75 -14.28
N GLU A 321 -16.80 6.30 -15.13
CA GLU A 321 -17.97 5.57 -15.66
C GLU A 321 -17.51 4.38 -16.52
N GLN A 322 -16.53 4.60 -17.41
CA GLN A 322 -15.97 3.55 -18.27
C GLN A 322 -15.25 2.46 -17.46
N ILE A 323 -14.60 2.84 -16.35
CA ILE A 323 -14.00 1.86 -15.42
C ILE A 323 -15.08 0.99 -14.79
N MET A 324 -16.21 1.58 -14.31
CA MET A 324 -17.31 0.80 -13.76
C MET A 324 -17.96 -0.10 -14.83
N GLU A 325 -18.12 0.38 -16.07
CA GLU A 325 -18.59 -0.42 -17.19
C GLU A 325 -17.69 -1.63 -17.43
N TRP A 326 -16.38 -1.40 -17.53
CA TRP A 326 -15.43 -2.46 -17.76
C TRP A 326 -15.43 -3.51 -16.63
N ILE A 327 -15.48 -3.08 -15.37
CA ILE A 327 -15.60 -4.00 -14.22
C ILE A 327 -16.85 -4.85 -14.35
N ALA A 328 -17.98 -4.21 -14.66
CA ALA A 328 -19.25 -4.89 -14.79
C ALA A 328 -19.34 -5.87 -15.97
N GLU A 329 -18.59 -5.63 -17.03
CA GLU A 329 -18.56 -6.48 -18.23
C GLU A 329 -17.59 -7.65 -18.13
N ASN A 330 -16.47 -7.47 -17.42
CA ASN A 330 -15.35 -8.41 -17.43
C ASN A 330 -15.19 -9.19 -16.11
N LEU A 331 -15.85 -8.78 -15.04
CA LEU A 331 -15.77 -9.40 -13.73
C LEU A 331 -17.18 -9.74 -13.19
N PRO A 332 -17.29 -10.67 -12.23
CA PRO A 332 -18.54 -10.95 -11.56
C PRO A 332 -19.16 -9.69 -10.91
N LYS A 333 -20.50 -9.58 -10.94
CA LYS A 333 -21.21 -8.42 -10.41
C LYS A 333 -21.05 -8.21 -8.89
N ASP A 334 -20.65 -9.24 -8.18
CA ASP A 334 -20.34 -9.24 -6.74
C ASP A 334 -18.83 -9.01 -6.47
N THR A 335 -18.04 -8.57 -7.48
CA THR A 335 -16.68 -8.09 -7.28
C THR A 335 -16.69 -6.89 -6.33
N TYR A 336 -15.82 -6.94 -5.31
CA TYR A 336 -15.67 -5.83 -4.38
C TYR A 336 -15.05 -4.62 -5.07
N VAL A 337 -15.75 -3.48 -5.01
CA VAL A 337 -15.28 -2.21 -5.57
C VAL A 337 -15.41 -1.10 -4.53
N ASN A 338 -14.27 -0.56 -4.09
CA ASN A 338 -14.23 0.64 -3.29
C ASN A 338 -14.21 1.87 -4.20
N ILE A 339 -15.32 2.61 -4.23
CA ILE A 339 -15.44 3.90 -4.93
C ILE A 339 -15.03 5.00 -3.95
N MET A 340 -13.80 5.51 -4.12
CA MET A 340 -13.19 6.44 -3.17
C MET A 340 -13.52 7.90 -3.52
N ALA A 341 -14.09 8.63 -2.55
CA ALA A 341 -14.39 10.06 -2.64
C ALA A 341 -13.26 10.98 -2.10
N GLN A 342 -12.18 10.40 -1.62
CA GLN A 342 -11.17 11.08 -0.81
C GLN A 342 -10.13 11.88 -1.61
N TYR A 343 -10.37 12.15 -2.91
CA TYR A 343 -9.47 12.97 -3.69
C TYR A 343 -9.27 14.35 -3.04
N ASN A 344 -8.02 14.71 -2.81
CA ASN A 344 -7.63 16.02 -2.34
C ASN A 344 -6.40 16.48 -3.16
N PRO A 345 -6.41 17.68 -3.75
CA PRO A 345 -5.25 18.18 -4.47
C PRO A 345 -4.08 18.40 -3.49
N VAL A 346 -2.97 17.74 -3.77
CA VAL A 346 -1.71 17.86 -3.01
C VAL A 346 -0.53 17.75 -3.95
N HIS A 347 0.67 18.05 -3.47
CA HIS A 347 1.92 17.94 -4.19
C HIS A 347 1.86 18.76 -5.49
N LYS A 348 2.04 18.14 -6.67
CA LYS A 348 2.00 18.79 -7.98
C LYS A 348 0.60 18.88 -8.59
N ALA A 349 -0.46 18.44 -7.91
CA ALA A 349 -1.82 18.54 -8.43
C ALA A 349 -2.24 19.99 -8.70
N TYR A 350 -1.69 20.94 -7.96
CA TYR A 350 -1.94 22.38 -8.16
C TYR A 350 -1.35 22.95 -9.45
N ASP A 351 -0.41 22.26 -10.10
CA ASP A 351 0.13 22.64 -11.40
C ASP A 351 -0.83 22.31 -12.55
N TYR A 352 -1.94 21.59 -12.25
CA TYR A 352 -2.95 21.13 -13.20
C TYR A 352 -4.34 21.66 -12.81
N PRO A 353 -4.81 22.78 -13.42
CA PRO A 353 -6.06 23.44 -13.01
C PRO A 353 -7.27 22.53 -12.94
N GLU A 354 -7.36 21.54 -13.85
CA GLU A 354 -8.49 20.61 -13.95
C GLU A 354 -8.59 19.62 -12.78
N ILE A 355 -7.50 19.39 -12.05
CA ILE A 355 -7.46 18.52 -10.85
C ILE A 355 -7.04 19.27 -9.58
N SER A 356 -6.96 20.60 -9.62
CA SER A 356 -6.52 21.43 -8.48
C SER A 356 -7.60 21.70 -7.44
N ARG A 357 -8.72 21.00 -7.49
CA ARG A 357 -9.87 21.09 -6.58
C ARG A 357 -10.30 19.70 -6.10
N ARG A 358 -11.10 19.64 -5.06
CA ARG A 358 -11.82 18.42 -4.68
C ARG A 358 -12.91 18.09 -5.67
N ILE A 359 -13.37 16.85 -5.68
CA ILE A 359 -14.55 16.41 -6.41
C ILE A 359 -15.82 17.05 -5.83
N THR A 360 -16.85 17.18 -6.66
CA THR A 360 -18.19 17.59 -6.24
C THR A 360 -19.03 16.38 -5.85
N ARG A 361 -20.19 16.63 -5.20
CA ARG A 361 -21.19 15.58 -4.93
C ARG A 361 -21.72 14.95 -6.20
N GLU A 362 -21.94 15.78 -7.23
CA GLU A 362 -22.46 15.34 -8.51
C GLU A 362 -21.47 14.39 -9.19
N GLU A 363 -20.19 14.79 -9.29
CA GLU A 363 -19.13 13.92 -9.85
C GLU A 363 -19.08 12.56 -9.16
N TYR A 364 -19.12 12.53 -7.83
CA TYR A 364 -19.10 11.28 -7.09
C TYR A 364 -20.40 10.48 -7.24
N GLY A 365 -21.55 11.17 -7.16
CA GLY A 365 -22.88 10.56 -7.28
C GLY A 365 -23.09 9.91 -8.65
N THR A 366 -22.60 10.52 -9.72
CA THR A 366 -22.65 9.97 -11.08
C THR A 366 -21.99 8.60 -11.13
N VAL A 367 -20.78 8.45 -10.57
CA VAL A 367 -20.03 7.18 -10.57
C VAL A 367 -20.75 6.11 -9.75
N VAL A 368 -21.23 6.47 -8.55
CA VAL A 368 -21.95 5.53 -7.68
C VAL A 368 -23.24 5.04 -8.35
N ASN A 369 -24.02 5.96 -8.92
CA ASN A 369 -25.25 5.62 -9.63
C ASN A 369 -24.96 4.73 -10.84
N ARG A 370 -23.93 5.06 -11.63
CA ARG A 370 -23.51 4.23 -12.76
C ARG A 370 -23.14 2.82 -12.36
N ALA A 371 -22.34 2.66 -11.30
CA ALA A 371 -21.98 1.33 -10.76
C ALA A 371 -23.23 0.52 -10.36
N GLN A 372 -24.21 1.15 -9.71
CA GLN A 372 -25.46 0.51 -9.31
C GLN A 372 -26.34 0.14 -10.51
N GLU A 373 -26.49 1.03 -11.51
CA GLU A 373 -27.21 0.77 -12.76
C GLU A 373 -26.63 -0.42 -13.53
N LEU A 374 -25.31 -0.59 -13.51
CA LEU A 374 -24.60 -1.69 -14.12
C LEU A 374 -24.78 -3.03 -13.35
N GLY A 375 -25.43 -2.99 -12.18
CA GLY A 375 -25.72 -4.17 -11.35
C GLY A 375 -24.53 -4.63 -10.49
N LEU A 376 -23.54 -3.78 -10.21
CA LEU A 376 -22.49 -4.08 -9.24
C LEU A 376 -23.10 -4.06 -7.83
N THR A 377 -22.91 -5.14 -7.07
CA THR A 377 -23.62 -5.38 -5.79
C THR A 377 -22.74 -5.29 -4.54
N ASN A 378 -21.42 -5.36 -4.69
CA ASN A 378 -20.48 -5.35 -3.56
C ASN A 378 -19.65 -4.06 -3.57
N LEU A 379 -20.34 -2.93 -3.35
CA LEU A 379 -19.76 -1.60 -3.40
C LEU A 379 -19.42 -1.09 -1.99
N ASP A 380 -18.19 -0.68 -1.78
CA ASP A 380 -17.78 0.13 -0.64
C ASP A 380 -17.79 1.61 -1.06
N ILE A 381 -18.77 2.33 -0.52
CA ILE A 381 -19.02 3.74 -0.85
C ILE A 381 -18.49 4.58 0.31
N GLN A 382 -17.27 5.08 0.16
CA GLN A 382 -16.60 5.89 1.18
C GLN A 382 -16.98 7.38 1.07
N GLY A 383 -16.98 8.05 2.22
CA GLY A 383 -17.04 9.52 2.27
C GLY A 383 -18.42 10.16 2.14
N TYR A 384 -19.52 9.40 2.22
CA TYR A 384 -20.87 10.00 2.17
C TYR A 384 -21.15 11.03 3.27
N SER A 385 -20.47 10.91 4.43
CA SER A 385 -20.72 11.80 5.57
C SER A 385 -20.27 13.25 5.35
N TRP A 386 -19.17 13.48 4.64
CA TRP A 386 -18.71 14.85 4.34
C TRP A 386 -19.42 15.47 3.11
N LEU A 387 -20.07 14.65 2.30
CA LEU A 387 -20.94 15.10 1.23
C LEU A 387 -22.31 15.57 1.74
N GLN A 388 -22.65 15.31 3.01
CA GLN A 388 -23.91 15.68 3.64
C GLN A 388 -23.85 17.01 4.41
N GLY A 389 -22.68 17.67 4.48
CA GLY A 389 -22.44 18.95 5.16
C GLY A 389 -22.74 20.19 4.30
#